data_018e951f1d8a6ffc27ec82185ae307b2
#
_entry.id   018e951f1d8a6ffc27ec82185ae307b2
#
_cell.length_a   1.000
_cell.length_b   1.000
_cell.length_c   1.000
_cell.angle_alpha   90.00
_cell.angle_beta   90.00
_cell.angle_gamma   90.00
#
_symmetry.space_group_name_H-M   'P 1'
#
loop_
_entity.id
_entity.type
_entity.pdbx_description
1 polymer ?
#
loop_
_entity_poly.entity_id
_entity_poly.type
_entity_poly.pdbx_seq_one_letter_code
_entity_poly.pdbx_strand_id
1 'polypeptide(L)'
;KYLGYQDKTMKVTQKGNVDLETVALSLDAKTLGDVVITSSIAVARKTPVAVTTLAPEFIEEKLGTQEFPEILKSTPGVYATKQGGAYGDSKINMRGFKSENIAVMVNGIPMNDMEWGGLYWSNWAGLSDVTRSMQTQRGLGASKVSAPSVGGSINIVTRTIDQKKGGSISYAMGNDGYNKLLFHVSTGMSKDGWALTLLGGKTWGDGY
;
A
#
# COMPACT_ATOMS: atom_id res chain seq x y z
N LYS A 1 -5.33 6.73 -33.84
CA LYS A 1 -4.95 6.80 -32.41
C LYS A 1 -3.93 7.88 -32.23
N TYR A 2 -4.21 8.84 -31.39
CA TYR A 2 -3.27 9.88 -30.99
C TYR A 2 -3.07 9.83 -29.48
N LEU A 3 -1.83 9.89 -29.04
CA LEU A 3 -1.52 9.73 -27.61
C LEU A 3 -2.14 10.89 -26.79
N GLY A 4 -2.96 10.57 -25.79
CA GLY A 4 -3.65 11.56 -24.96
C GLY A 4 -5.03 12.00 -25.47
N TYR A 5 -5.55 11.34 -26.53
CA TYR A 5 -6.88 11.59 -27.04
C TYR A 5 -7.71 10.29 -27.13
N GLN A 6 -9.02 10.43 -26.96
CA GLN A 6 -9.95 9.30 -27.10
C GLN A 6 -9.97 8.78 -28.52
N ASP A 7 -10.03 7.45 -28.68
CA ASP A 7 -10.14 6.82 -29.98
C ASP A 7 -11.49 7.21 -30.62
N LYS A 8 -11.43 7.89 -31.76
CA LYS A 8 -12.63 8.24 -32.52
C LYS A 8 -12.69 7.39 -33.78
N THR A 9 -13.75 6.61 -33.91
CA THR A 9 -14.00 5.78 -35.09
C THR A 9 -15.10 6.43 -35.94
N MET A 10 -14.81 6.66 -37.19
CA MET A 10 -15.79 7.20 -38.15
C MET A 10 -15.99 6.21 -39.28
N LYS A 11 -17.25 5.98 -39.68
CA LYS A 11 -17.57 5.19 -40.86
C LYS A 11 -17.57 6.11 -42.08
N VAL A 12 -16.68 5.89 -43.01
CA VAL A 12 -16.60 6.64 -44.25
C VAL A 12 -17.00 5.73 -45.40
N THR A 13 -18.02 6.13 -46.15
CA THR A 13 -18.42 5.41 -47.37
C THR A 13 -17.73 6.10 -48.55
N GLN A 14 -16.71 5.48 -49.10
CA GLN A 14 -15.93 6.06 -50.17
C GLN A 14 -16.68 5.97 -51.51
N LYS A 15 -17.11 7.10 -52.01
CA LYS A 15 -17.62 7.30 -53.36
C LYS A 15 -16.83 8.47 -54.03
N GLY A 16 -15.56 8.22 -54.34
CA GLY A 16 -14.66 9.26 -54.84
C GLY A 16 -13.77 9.89 -53.79
N ASN A 17 -13.25 11.07 -54.02
CA ASN A 17 -12.48 11.84 -53.03
C ASN A 17 -13.43 12.36 -51.95
N VAL A 18 -13.22 11.98 -50.72
CA VAL A 18 -13.97 12.43 -49.55
C VAL A 18 -13.06 13.32 -48.71
N ASP A 19 -13.40 14.58 -48.58
CA ASP A 19 -12.78 15.46 -47.60
C ASP A 19 -13.44 15.22 -46.23
N LEU A 20 -12.63 14.84 -45.25
CA LEU A 20 -13.10 14.56 -43.89
C LEU A 20 -13.19 15.82 -43.03
N GLU A 21 -12.90 16.98 -43.58
CA GLU A 21 -12.85 18.24 -42.84
C GLU A 21 -11.99 18.13 -41.55
N THR A 22 -12.26 18.98 -40.58
CA THR A 22 -11.53 18.98 -39.32
C THR A 22 -12.10 17.93 -38.38
N VAL A 23 -11.37 16.85 -38.13
CA VAL A 23 -11.75 15.82 -37.16
C VAL A 23 -11.28 16.25 -35.77
N ALA A 24 -12.15 16.83 -34.98
CA ALA A 24 -11.86 17.15 -33.60
C ALA A 24 -11.77 15.86 -32.75
N LEU A 25 -10.65 15.66 -32.08
CA LEU A 25 -10.43 14.61 -31.09
C LEU A 25 -10.68 15.20 -29.70
N SER A 26 -11.44 14.48 -28.88
CA SER A 26 -11.60 14.80 -27.47
C SER A 26 -10.33 14.38 -26.73
N LEU A 27 -9.77 15.23 -25.89
CA LEU A 27 -8.71 14.85 -24.98
C LEU A 27 -9.18 13.61 -24.22
N ASP A 28 -8.38 12.56 -24.24
CA ASP A 28 -8.54 11.49 -23.27
C ASP A 28 -8.10 12.07 -21.91
N ALA A 29 -8.99 12.83 -21.30
CA ALA A 29 -8.94 13.05 -19.90
C ALA A 29 -9.27 11.70 -19.22
N LYS A 30 -8.39 10.69 -19.39
CA LYS A 30 -8.07 9.89 -18.22
C LYS A 30 -7.66 10.94 -17.21
N THR A 31 -8.55 11.28 -16.32
CA THR A 31 -8.20 11.78 -15.00
C THR A 31 -7.01 10.92 -14.62
N LEU A 32 -5.82 11.46 -14.72
CA LEU A 32 -4.65 10.95 -14.03
C LEU A 32 -5.21 10.73 -12.65
N GLY A 33 -5.45 9.45 -12.31
CA GLY A 33 -6.27 9.12 -11.15
C GLY A 33 -5.76 9.99 -10.05
N ASP A 34 -6.64 10.73 -9.43
CA ASP A 34 -6.35 11.88 -8.55
C ASP A 34 -4.94 11.75 -8.04
N VAL A 35 -4.08 12.75 -8.30
CA VAL A 35 -2.74 12.75 -7.72
C VAL A 35 -3.00 12.89 -6.24
N VAL A 36 -3.35 11.77 -5.65
CA VAL A 36 -3.33 11.62 -4.22
C VAL A 36 -1.88 11.91 -3.90
N ILE A 37 -1.64 13.10 -3.35
CA ILE A 37 -0.35 13.46 -2.77
C ILE A 37 -0.26 12.54 -1.55
N THR A 38 -0.04 11.28 -1.84
CA THR A 38 0.30 10.32 -0.83
C THR A 38 1.62 10.77 -0.28
N SER A 39 1.75 10.72 1.00
CA SER A 39 2.96 10.96 1.76
C SER A 39 4.09 9.98 1.35
N SER A 40 4.38 9.96 0.05
CA SER A 40 5.45 9.16 -0.50
C SER A 40 6.79 9.70 -0.01
N ILE A 41 7.57 8.86 0.64
CA ILE A 41 8.90 9.21 1.16
C ILE A 41 9.81 9.62 0.00
N ALA A 42 9.74 8.90 -1.11
CA ALA A 42 10.62 9.09 -2.25
C ALA A 42 10.01 8.54 -3.54
N VAL A 43 10.41 9.12 -4.66
CA VAL A 43 10.08 8.62 -5.99
C VAL A 43 11.23 7.74 -6.48
N ALA A 44 10.94 6.49 -6.79
CA ALA A 44 11.94 5.54 -7.29
C ALA A 44 12.67 6.13 -8.50
N ARG A 45 13.99 5.99 -8.51
CA ARG A 45 14.91 6.50 -9.54
C ARG A 45 15.03 8.04 -9.67
N LYS A 46 14.21 8.81 -8.95
CA LYS A 46 14.33 10.28 -8.92
C LYS A 46 14.97 10.78 -7.64
N THR A 47 14.66 10.13 -6.53
CA THR A 47 15.24 10.49 -5.23
C THR A 47 16.49 9.63 -4.99
N PRO A 48 17.66 10.23 -4.68
CA PRO A 48 18.92 9.50 -4.53
C PRO A 48 19.01 8.75 -3.19
N VAL A 49 18.03 7.90 -2.90
CA VAL A 49 17.95 7.08 -1.69
C VAL A 49 17.58 5.64 -2.05
N ALA A 50 18.01 4.69 -1.22
CA ALA A 50 17.70 3.29 -1.41
C ALA A 50 16.26 2.98 -0.96
N VAL A 51 15.29 3.22 -1.85
CA VAL A 51 13.86 2.99 -1.61
C VAL A 51 13.38 1.76 -2.36
N THR A 52 12.56 0.95 -1.68
CA THR A 52 11.78 -0.13 -2.28
C THR A 52 10.30 0.15 -2.02
N THR A 53 9.49 0.07 -3.06
CA THR A 53 8.04 0.20 -2.96
C THR A 53 7.40 -1.14 -3.26
N LEU A 54 6.59 -1.65 -2.34
CA LEU A 54 5.76 -2.83 -2.52
C LEU A 54 4.38 -2.38 -2.98
N ALA A 55 3.95 -2.91 -4.12
CA ALA A 55 2.63 -2.64 -4.68
C ALA A 55 1.53 -3.45 -3.97
N PRO A 56 0.27 -3.02 -4.04
CA PRO A 56 -0.83 -3.70 -3.36
C PRO A 56 -1.02 -5.14 -3.83
N GLU A 57 -0.87 -5.40 -5.11
CA GLU A 57 -1.00 -6.74 -5.69
C GLU A 57 0.03 -7.71 -5.08
N PHE A 58 1.25 -7.23 -4.89
CA PHE A 58 2.31 -8.01 -4.25
C PHE A 58 1.98 -8.30 -2.78
N ILE A 59 1.42 -7.31 -2.08
CA ILE A 59 1.01 -7.46 -0.67
C ILE A 59 -0.10 -8.53 -0.57
N GLU A 60 -1.13 -8.42 -1.40
CA GLU A 60 -2.25 -9.37 -1.42
C GLU A 60 -1.79 -10.80 -1.75
N GLU A 61 -0.91 -10.96 -2.73
CA GLU A 61 -0.39 -12.27 -3.15
C GLU A 61 0.49 -12.94 -2.08
N LYS A 62 1.34 -12.16 -1.41
CA LYS A 62 2.37 -12.70 -0.50
C LYS A 62 1.94 -12.77 0.95
N LEU A 63 0.97 -11.97 1.36
CA LEU A 63 0.60 -11.89 2.77
C LEU A 63 0.05 -13.23 3.29
N GLY A 64 -0.96 -13.79 2.64
CA GLY A 64 -1.65 -14.99 3.11
C GLY A 64 -2.03 -14.89 4.59
N THR A 65 -1.57 -15.85 5.39
CA THR A 65 -1.73 -15.87 6.86
C THR A 65 -0.54 -15.24 7.61
N GLN A 66 0.43 -14.68 6.90
CA GLN A 66 1.63 -14.09 7.51
C GLN A 66 1.28 -12.78 8.21
N GLU A 67 2.10 -12.43 9.20
CA GLU A 67 2.04 -11.12 9.81
C GLU A 67 2.53 -10.04 8.84
N PHE A 68 1.94 -8.84 8.93
CA PHE A 68 2.18 -7.78 7.96
C PHE A 68 3.66 -7.46 7.72
N PRO A 69 4.55 -7.39 8.74
CA PRO A 69 5.96 -7.13 8.50
C PRO A 69 6.70 -8.22 7.71
N GLU A 70 6.17 -9.44 7.69
CA GLU A 70 6.84 -10.55 6.99
C GLU A 70 6.87 -10.37 5.47
N ILE A 71 5.99 -9.56 4.92
CA ILE A 71 6.01 -9.15 3.51
C ILE A 71 7.35 -8.51 3.15
N LEU A 72 7.96 -7.81 4.11
CA LEU A 72 9.24 -7.13 3.93
C LEU A 72 10.43 -8.08 3.79
N LYS A 73 10.27 -9.38 4.03
CA LYS A 73 11.32 -10.40 3.81
C LYS A 73 11.83 -10.40 2.37
N SER A 74 11.00 -9.99 1.43
CA SER A 74 11.39 -9.84 0.02
C SER A 74 12.21 -8.58 -0.26
N THR A 75 12.31 -7.66 0.71
CA THR A 75 13.04 -6.41 0.54
C THR A 75 14.51 -6.60 0.89
N PRO A 76 15.47 -6.33 -0.02
CA PRO A 76 16.87 -6.49 0.27
C PRO A 76 17.32 -5.71 1.51
N GLY A 77 18.05 -6.36 2.40
CA GLY A 77 18.58 -5.76 3.64
C GLY A 77 17.54 -5.58 4.75
N VAL A 78 16.35 -6.17 4.60
CA VAL A 78 15.33 -6.25 5.65
C VAL A 78 15.16 -7.69 6.07
N TYR A 79 15.16 -7.91 7.37
CA TYR A 79 14.89 -9.19 7.99
C TYR A 79 13.71 -9.05 8.93
N ALA A 80 12.63 -9.77 8.66
CA ALA A 80 11.43 -9.76 9.45
C ALA A 80 11.12 -11.17 9.95
N THR A 81 10.82 -11.30 11.24
CA THR A 81 10.48 -12.58 11.88
C THR A 81 9.30 -12.42 12.79
N LYS A 82 8.54 -13.50 12.96
CA LYS A 82 7.55 -13.59 14.03
C LYS A 82 8.24 -13.49 15.38
N GLN A 83 7.59 -12.83 16.30
CA GLN A 83 7.95 -12.78 17.70
C GLN A 83 6.93 -13.61 18.48
N GLY A 84 7.36 -14.77 18.97
CA GLY A 84 6.46 -15.73 19.59
C GLY A 84 5.90 -16.75 18.58
N GLY A 85 4.82 -17.43 18.94
CA GLY A 85 4.30 -18.57 18.26
C GLY A 85 3.62 -18.37 16.90
N ALA A 86 2.34 -18.71 16.83
CA ALA A 86 1.64 -18.79 15.57
C ALA A 86 1.25 -17.43 14.99
N TYR A 87 0.92 -16.45 15.82
CA TYR A 87 0.49 -15.11 15.41
C TYR A 87 0.84 -14.07 16.48
N GLY A 88 0.76 -12.80 16.11
CA GLY A 88 0.99 -11.68 17.01
C GLY A 88 2.04 -10.71 16.50
N ASP A 89 3.02 -10.41 17.33
CA ASP A 89 4.03 -9.44 16.98
C ASP A 89 5.13 -10.00 16.07
N SER A 90 5.77 -9.07 15.38
CA SER A 90 6.91 -9.33 14.51
C SER A 90 8.04 -8.37 14.82
N LYS A 91 9.26 -8.83 14.61
CA LYS A 91 10.47 -8.01 14.68
C LYS A 91 10.96 -7.71 13.28
N ILE A 92 11.40 -6.48 13.09
CA ILE A 92 12.05 -6.05 11.86
C ILE A 92 13.46 -5.60 12.18
N ASN A 93 14.42 -6.10 11.42
CA ASN A 93 15.78 -5.58 11.40
C ASN A 93 16.08 -5.06 9.99
N MET A 94 16.67 -3.90 9.89
CA MET A 94 17.02 -3.29 8.62
C MET A 94 18.50 -2.92 8.63
N ARG A 95 19.29 -3.54 7.76
CA ARG A 95 20.75 -3.37 7.72
C ARG A 95 21.43 -3.59 9.08
N GLY A 96 20.93 -4.53 9.89
CA GLY A 96 21.41 -4.81 11.23
C GLY A 96 20.86 -3.93 12.34
N PHE A 97 20.16 -2.86 12.02
CA PHE A 97 19.45 -2.03 13.01
C PHE A 97 18.15 -2.70 13.44
N LYS A 98 17.90 -2.68 14.75
CA LYS A 98 16.68 -3.24 15.34
C LYS A 98 15.47 -2.33 15.15
N SER A 99 14.27 -2.84 15.42
CA SER A 99 12.99 -2.15 15.29
C SER A 99 12.96 -0.76 15.94
N GLU A 100 13.62 -0.58 17.07
CA GLU A 100 13.68 0.69 17.80
C GLU A 100 14.39 1.80 17.02
N ASN A 101 15.23 1.42 16.06
CA ASN A 101 16.00 2.35 15.23
C ASN A 101 15.39 2.51 13.80
N ILE A 102 14.17 2.03 13.60
CA ILE A 102 13.46 2.09 12.34
C ILE A 102 12.19 2.90 12.52
N ALA A 103 12.07 4.01 11.81
CA ALA A 103 10.84 4.79 11.84
C ALA A 103 9.72 4.08 11.06
N VAL A 104 8.59 3.85 11.68
CA VAL A 104 7.39 3.30 11.03
C VAL A 104 6.30 4.37 10.99
N MET A 105 5.73 4.57 9.81
CA MET A 105 4.71 5.59 9.59
C MET A 105 3.50 4.99 8.88
N VAL A 106 2.33 5.49 9.24
CA VAL A 106 1.08 5.25 8.49
C VAL A 106 0.60 6.59 7.95
N ASN A 107 0.54 6.72 6.64
CA ASN A 107 0.21 7.96 5.93
C ASN A 107 1.09 9.17 6.37
N GLY A 108 2.36 8.90 6.70
CA GLY A 108 3.31 9.90 7.16
C GLY A 108 3.23 10.23 8.65
N ILE A 109 2.31 9.64 9.39
CA ILE A 109 2.20 9.81 10.84
C ILE A 109 3.09 8.77 11.53
N PRO A 110 4.04 9.18 12.37
CA PRO A 110 4.89 8.25 13.14
C PRO A 110 4.05 7.39 14.09
N MET A 111 4.33 6.11 14.09
CA MET A 111 3.60 5.10 14.86
C MET A 111 4.46 4.38 15.90
N ASN A 112 5.74 4.72 15.97
CA ASN A 112 6.65 4.12 16.93
C ASN A 112 6.20 4.43 18.37
N ASP A 113 6.26 3.42 19.20
CA ASP A 113 6.00 3.55 20.63
C ASP A 113 7.01 4.53 21.28
N MET A 114 6.51 5.41 22.14
CA MET A 114 7.32 6.46 22.74
C MET A 114 8.25 5.95 23.85
N GLU A 115 7.97 4.79 24.41
CA GLU A 115 8.75 4.22 25.51
C GLU A 115 9.93 3.40 24.98
N TRP A 116 9.69 2.43 24.07
CA TRP A 116 10.75 1.55 23.57
C TRP A 116 11.14 1.77 22.11
N GLY A 117 10.45 2.67 21.40
CA GLY A 117 10.82 3.12 20.08
C GLY A 117 10.41 2.20 18.91
N GLY A 118 9.86 1.04 19.15
CA GLY A 118 9.40 0.13 18.10
C GLY A 118 7.90 0.21 17.83
N LEU A 119 7.35 -0.79 17.15
CA LEU A 119 5.91 -0.90 16.88
C LEU A 119 5.41 -2.28 17.26
N TYR A 120 4.28 -2.34 17.98
CA TYR A 120 3.53 -3.56 18.23
C TYR A 120 2.62 -3.85 17.04
N TRP A 121 3.06 -4.74 16.17
CA TRP A 121 2.34 -5.07 14.93
C TRP A 121 1.01 -5.77 15.19
N SER A 122 0.90 -6.48 16.30
CA SER A 122 -0.35 -7.11 16.75
C SER A 122 -1.52 -6.13 16.90
N ASN A 123 -1.24 -4.87 17.22
CA ASN A 123 -2.27 -3.83 17.33
C ASN A 123 -2.84 -3.39 15.98
N TRP A 124 -2.21 -3.80 14.87
CA TRP A 124 -2.54 -3.38 13.51
C TRP A 124 -3.04 -4.53 12.64
N ALA A 125 -3.74 -5.48 13.24
CA ALA A 125 -4.36 -6.57 12.51
C ALA A 125 -5.27 -6.05 11.40
N GLY A 126 -5.07 -6.55 10.17
CA GLY A 126 -5.84 -6.11 9.00
C GLY A 126 -5.32 -4.84 8.31
N LEU A 127 -4.26 -4.19 8.81
CA LEU A 127 -3.65 -3.04 8.13
C LEU A 127 -3.25 -3.37 6.68
N SER A 128 -2.87 -4.63 6.41
CA SER A 128 -2.57 -5.13 5.08
C SER A 128 -3.69 -4.93 4.07
N ASP A 129 -4.93 -5.16 4.49
CA ASP A 129 -6.10 -5.17 3.61
C ASP A 129 -6.49 -3.75 3.16
N VAL A 130 -6.09 -2.76 3.91
CA VAL A 130 -6.28 -1.34 3.58
C VAL A 130 -5.00 -0.68 3.07
N THR A 131 -3.92 -1.42 2.93
CA THR A 131 -2.66 -0.87 2.42
C THR A 131 -2.70 -0.71 0.90
N ARG A 132 -2.38 0.48 0.44
CA ARG A 132 -2.16 0.80 -0.97
C ARG A 132 -0.74 0.47 -1.41
N SER A 133 0.22 0.86 -0.59
CA SER A 133 1.63 0.60 -0.85
C SER A 133 2.43 0.70 0.43
N MET A 134 3.54 -0.01 0.46
CA MET A 134 4.53 0.09 1.52
C MET A 134 5.85 0.54 0.93
N GLN A 135 6.37 1.64 1.43
CA GLN A 135 7.66 2.18 1.02
C GLN A 135 8.68 1.97 2.12
N THR A 136 9.78 1.36 1.76
CA THR A 136 10.90 1.09 2.68
C THR A 136 12.12 1.86 2.20
N GLN A 137 12.59 2.79 3.02
CA GLN A 137 13.84 3.49 2.82
C GLN A 137 14.89 2.91 3.75
N ARG A 138 16.01 2.51 3.20
CA ARG A 138 17.10 1.85 3.93
C ARG A 138 18.22 2.83 4.26
N GLY A 139 18.51 2.97 5.56
CA GLY A 139 19.53 3.85 6.08
C GLY A 139 19.09 5.31 6.14
N LEU A 140 20.02 6.19 6.50
CA LEU A 140 19.78 7.62 6.60
C LEU A 140 19.41 8.19 5.22
N GLY A 141 18.34 8.93 5.17
CA GLY A 141 17.88 9.62 3.98
C GLY A 141 17.06 10.83 4.35
N ALA A 142 16.90 11.77 3.41
CA ALA A 142 15.99 12.89 3.60
C ALA A 142 14.56 12.36 3.66
N SER A 143 14.01 12.27 4.86
CA SER A 143 12.59 11.97 5.03
C SER A 143 11.78 13.25 4.87
N LYS A 144 10.79 13.23 3.98
CA LYS A 144 9.84 14.33 3.84
C LYS A 144 8.79 14.34 4.94
N VAL A 145 8.63 13.24 5.66
CA VAL A 145 7.44 12.97 6.48
C VAL A 145 7.76 12.71 7.96
N SER A 146 8.99 12.36 8.31
CA SER A 146 9.36 11.99 9.68
C SER A 146 10.80 12.35 10.00
N ALA A 147 11.12 12.36 11.29
CA ALA A 147 12.50 12.46 11.75
C ALA A 147 13.36 11.36 11.14
N PRO A 148 14.61 11.65 10.75
CA PRO A 148 15.51 10.65 10.22
C PRO A 148 15.74 9.54 11.25
N SER A 149 15.64 8.30 10.82
CA SER A 149 15.98 7.13 11.64
C SER A 149 17.24 6.47 11.11
N VAL A 150 18.12 6.04 12.00
CA VAL A 150 19.43 5.49 11.65
C VAL A 150 19.31 4.21 10.82
N GLY A 151 18.35 3.35 11.17
CA GLY A 151 18.11 2.09 10.46
C GLY A 151 17.41 2.29 9.11
N GLY A 152 16.62 3.35 9.02
CA GLY A 152 15.76 3.65 7.87
C GLY A 152 14.32 3.88 8.27
N SER A 153 13.43 3.92 7.29
CA SER A 153 12.01 4.14 7.53
C SER A 153 11.11 3.25 6.68
N ILE A 154 9.96 2.94 7.24
CA ILE A 154 8.88 2.20 6.58
C ILE A 154 7.66 3.12 6.58
N ASN A 155 7.13 3.44 5.42
CA ASN A 155 5.89 4.21 5.29
C ASN A 155 4.82 3.36 4.63
N ILE A 156 3.73 3.19 5.34
CA ILE A 156 2.55 2.46 4.91
C ILE A 156 1.52 3.48 4.45
N VAL A 157 1.13 3.39 3.20
CA VAL A 157 0.12 4.26 2.61
C VAL A 157 -1.17 3.47 2.49
N THR A 158 -2.23 3.96 3.12
CA THR A 158 -3.52 3.29 3.10
C THR A 158 -4.36 3.67 1.89
N ARG A 159 -5.25 2.77 1.48
CA ARG A 159 -6.29 3.03 0.47
C ARG A 159 -7.48 3.66 1.18
N THR A 160 -7.97 4.77 0.67
CA THR A 160 -9.22 5.37 1.16
C THR A 160 -10.07 5.83 -0.01
N ILE A 161 -9.54 6.75 -0.79
CA ILE A 161 -10.27 7.37 -1.91
C ILE A 161 -10.23 6.55 -3.20
N ASP A 162 -9.22 5.71 -3.38
CA ASP A 162 -9.06 4.85 -4.56
C ASP A 162 -9.79 3.52 -4.41
N GLN A 163 -10.38 3.26 -3.24
CA GLN A 163 -11.13 2.03 -3.02
C GLN A 163 -12.46 2.10 -3.78
N LYS A 164 -12.72 1.09 -4.60
CA LYS A 164 -14.01 0.95 -5.27
C LYS A 164 -15.10 0.65 -4.25
N LYS A 165 -16.33 1.09 -4.54
CA LYS A 165 -17.49 0.70 -3.76
C LYS A 165 -17.63 -0.82 -3.74
N GLY A 166 -17.71 -1.40 -2.56
CA GLY A 166 -17.83 -2.84 -2.39
C GLY A 166 -17.41 -3.28 -0.99
N GLY A 167 -17.37 -4.56 -0.80
CA GLY A 167 -16.91 -5.16 0.44
C GLY A 167 -16.41 -6.58 0.22
N SER A 168 -15.65 -7.07 1.17
CA SER A 168 -15.15 -8.44 1.19
C SER A 168 -15.20 -9.00 2.61
N ILE A 169 -15.35 -10.30 2.70
CA ILE A 169 -15.17 -11.08 3.92
C ILE A 169 -14.15 -12.14 3.58
N SER A 170 -13.10 -12.23 4.38
CA SER A 170 -12.07 -13.25 4.23
C SER A 170 -11.92 -14.03 5.53
N TYR A 171 -11.71 -15.32 5.37
CA TYR A 171 -11.44 -16.24 6.48
C TYR A 171 -10.21 -17.05 6.13
N ALA A 172 -9.27 -17.12 7.05
CA ALA A 172 -8.05 -17.88 6.91
C ALA A 172 -7.85 -18.79 8.11
N MET A 173 -7.32 -19.99 7.87
CA MET A 173 -7.00 -21.01 8.87
C MET A 173 -5.52 -21.37 8.73
N GLY A 174 -4.91 -21.80 9.81
CA GLY A 174 -3.53 -22.25 9.86
C GLY A 174 -3.30 -23.31 10.92
N ASN A 175 -2.05 -23.65 11.13
CA ASN A 175 -1.63 -24.57 12.18
C ASN A 175 -1.93 -23.99 13.57
N ASP A 176 -1.89 -24.82 14.59
CA ASP A 176 -2.04 -24.44 16.01
C ASP A 176 -3.33 -23.67 16.31
N GLY A 177 -4.43 -24.10 15.68
CA GLY A 177 -5.72 -23.46 15.87
C GLY A 177 -5.81 -22.03 15.33
N TYR A 178 -4.85 -21.58 14.49
CA TYR A 178 -4.87 -20.25 13.91
C TYR A 178 -6.10 -20.04 13.06
N ASN A 179 -6.82 -18.96 13.35
CA ASN A 179 -7.96 -18.50 12.58
C ASN A 179 -7.93 -16.99 12.47
N LYS A 180 -8.25 -16.48 11.30
CA LYS A 180 -8.33 -15.04 11.04
C LYS A 180 -9.58 -14.74 10.24
N LEU A 181 -10.43 -13.90 10.77
CA LEU A 181 -11.62 -13.39 10.10
C LEU A 181 -11.44 -11.89 9.87
N LEU A 182 -11.61 -11.46 8.65
CA LEU A 182 -11.58 -10.04 8.28
C LEU A 182 -12.83 -9.69 7.50
N PHE A 183 -13.35 -8.50 7.72
CA PHE A 183 -14.34 -7.90 6.85
C PHE A 183 -13.92 -6.48 6.48
N HIS A 184 -14.23 -6.10 5.27
CA HIS A 184 -13.90 -4.80 4.71
C HIS A 184 -15.11 -4.30 3.90
N VAL A 185 -15.46 -3.04 4.09
CA VAL A 185 -16.54 -2.37 3.35
C VAL A 185 -16.10 -0.97 2.98
N SER A 186 -16.29 -0.60 1.73
CA SER A 186 -16.01 0.75 1.21
C SER A 186 -17.20 1.32 0.47
N THR A 187 -17.46 2.60 0.71
CA THR A 187 -18.47 3.34 -0.05
C THR A 187 -17.99 3.73 -1.46
N GLY A 188 -16.67 3.66 -1.69
CA GLY A 188 -16.04 4.32 -2.81
C GLY A 188 -16.15 5.85 -2.70
N MET A 189 -15.60 6.57 -3.66
CA MET A 189 -15.70 8.02 -3.74
C MET A 189 -17.12 8.44 -4.13
N SER A 190 -17.76 9.26 -3.30
CA SER A 190 -19.03 9.92 -3.61
C SER A 190 -18.81 11.07 -4.60
N LYS A 191 -19.88 11.51 -5.24
CA LYS A 191 -19.86 12.70 -6.13
C LYS A 191 -19.45 13.98 -5.39
N ASP A 192 -19.68 14.03 -4.10
CA ASP A 192 -19.33 15.17 -3.23
C ASP A 192 -17.91 15.07 -2.66
N GLY A 193 -17.10 14.10 -3.11
CA GLY A 193 -15.71 13.92 -2.70
C GLY A 193 -15.53 13.19 -1.37
N TRP A 194 -16.55 12.51 -0.82
CA TRP A 194 -16.43 11.72 0.40
C TRP A 194 -16.21 10.24 0.09
N ALA A 195 -15.32 9.63 0.85
CA ALA A 195 -15.12 8.18 0.84
C ALA A 195 -14.98 7.67 2.27
N LEU A 196 -15.63 6.55 2.58
CA LEU A 196 -15.53 5.87 3.87
C LEU A 196 -15.16 4.41 3.62
N THR A 197 -14.13 3.96 4.32
CA THR A 197 -13.74 2.55 4.34
C THR A 197 -13.72 2.07 5.77
N LEU A 198 -14.42 0.99 6.04
CA LEU A 198 -14.45 0.32 7.33
C LEU A 198 -13.77 -1.04 7.18
N LEU A 199 -12.88 -1.34 8.12
CA LEU A 199 -12.23 -2.63 8.25
C LEU A 199 -12.44 -3.12 9.67
N GLY A 200 -12.74 -4.41 9.82
CA GLY A 200 -12.75 -5.09 11.10
C GLY A 200 -12.21 -6.49 10.98
N GLY A 201 -11.58 -6.97 12.02
CA GLY A 201 -11.01 -8.31 12.01
C GLY A 201 -10.81 -8.88 13.39
N LYS A 202 -10.71 -10.20 13.43
CA LYS A 202 -10.37 -10.95 14.62
C LYS A 202 -9.44 -12.10 14.25
N THR A 203 -8.35 -12.20 15.00
CA THR A 203 -7.43 -13.34 14.92
C THR A 203 -7.46 -14.07 16.25
N TRP A 204 -7.49 -15.41 16.21
CA TRP A 204 -7.44 -16.27 17.39
C TRP A 204 -6.77 -17.59 17.07
N GLY A 205 -6.27 -18.26 18.08
CA GLY A 205 -5.59 -19.54 17.98
C GLY A 205 -4.98 -19.92 19.33
N ASP A 206 -4.47 -21.14 19.42
CA ASP A 206 -3.90 -21.65 20.66
C ASP A 206 -2.46 -21.14 20.89
N GLY A 207 -1.80 -20.68 19.84
CA GLY A 207 -0.40 -20.31 19.87
C GLY A 207 0.50 -21.54 19.97
N TYR A 208 1.61 -21.43 20.70
CA TYR A 208 2.43 -22.56 21.13
C TYR A 208 1.91 -23.15 22.42
#